data_099174b1c56c53d2b39c354ba3d1f7cf
#
_entry.id   099174b1c56c53d2b39c354ba3d1f7cf
#
_cell.length_a   1.000
_cell.length_b   1.000
_cell.length_c   1.000
_cell.angle_alpha   90.00
_cell.angle_beta   90.00
_cell.angle_gamma   90.00
#
_symmetry.space_group_name_H-M   'P 1'
#
loop_
_entity.id
_entity.type
_entity.pdbx_description
1 polymer ?
#
loop_
_entity_poly.entity_id
_entity_poly.type
_entity_poly.pdbx_seq_one_letter_code
_entity_poly.pdbx_strand_id
1 'polypeptide(L)'
;MKTKILIVLALLAFGSNVTTQAQKLKKFGSSVEKKIGPKTIKVPYTDVVSYLGYAAPGNEDEVKDGKKFYYIYVWIPAVAPELGVRMMSPVGKTKVKGATLSQAYQDNAGSKDYFDTYVTLERSDIISKDNISEDAVKSANWVTLERNDDSSEMPKQPSGSSYNSLLRYKSQASDPLKALTVGLYRIGFTTYKTGEVKGTFLAQVAAPIKLPGVVMAKTIADLKKGL
;
A
#
# COMPACT_ATOMS: atom_id res chain seq x y z
N MET A 1 -13.27 42.59 55.47
CA MET A 1 -13.83 41.92 54.24
C MET A 1 -12.68 41.46 53.35
N LYS A 2 -12.43 40.14 53.23
CA LYS A 2 -11.36 39.59 52.42
C LYS A 2 -12.02 38.92 51.20
N THR A 3 -11.86 39.53 50.03
CA THR A 3 -12.38 39.03 48.75
C THR A 3 -11.48 37.92 48.25
N LYS A 4 -11.99 36.68 48.18
CA LYS A 4 -11.27 35.55 47.56
C LYS A 4 -11.51 35.58 46.04
N ILE A 5 -10.47 35.82 45.29
CA ILE A 5 -10.45 35.69 43.84
C ILE A 5 -10.28 34.22 43.51
N LEU A 6 -11.34 33.63 42.88
CA LEU A 6 -11.36 32.27 42.39
C LEU A 6 -10.78 32.30 40.95
N ILE A 7 -9.56 31.82 40.75
CA ILE A 7 -8.98 31.65 39.42
C ILE A 7 -9.47 30.29 38.89
N VAL A 8 -10.41 30.33 37.95
CA VAL A 8 -10.81 29.13 37.17
C VAL A 8 -9.79 28.95 36.07
N LEU A 9 -8.91 27.95 36.22
CA LEU A 9 -8.02 27.50 35.19
C LEU A 9 -8.81 26.65 34.19
N ALA A 10 -9.22 27.23 33.05
CA ALA A 10 -9.78 26.49 31.95
C ALA A 10 -8.64 25.76 31.21
N LEU A 11 -8.46 24.47 31.46
CA LEU A 11 -7.63 23.57 30.65
C LEU A 11 -8.28 23.41 29.27
N LEU A 12 -7.84 24.20 28.31
CA LEU A 12 -8.07 23.97 26.90
C LEU A 12 -7.28 22.72 26.47
N ALA A 13 -7.93 21.57 26.50
CA ALA A 13 -7.43 20.37 25.84
C ALA A 13 -7.47 20.61 24.33
N PHE A 14 -6.35 21.09 23.77
CA PHE A 14 -6.12 21.04 22.34
C PHE A 14 -5.97 19.57 21.94
N GLY A 15 -7.09 18.94 21.64
CA GLY A 15 -7.09 17.72 20.86
C GLY A 15 -6.49 18.01 19.50
N SER A 16 -5.19 17.78 19.34
CA SER A 16 -4.55 17.78 18.04
C SER A 16 -5.18 16.65 17.21
N ASN A 17 -6.18 17.01 16.40
CA ASN A 17 -6.63 16.17 15.31
C ASN A 17 -5.46 16.06 14.34
N VAL A 18 -4.62 15.04 14.51
CA VAL A 18 -3.64 14.65 13.51
C VAL A 18 -4.45 14.10 12.33
N THR A 19 -4.91 14.98 11.46
CA THR A 19 -5.35 14.59 10.13
C THR A 19 -4.12 14.07 9.40
N THR A 20 -3.92 12.77 9.44
CA THR A 20 -2.92 12.11 8.60
C THR A 20 -3.38 12.33 7.15
N GLN A 21 -2.94 13.42 6.54
CA GLN A 21 -3.14 13.62 5.12
C GLN A 21 -2.32 12.52 4.44
N ALA A 22 -3.01 11.53 3.87
CA ALA A 22 -2.40 10.54 3.01
C ALA A 22 -1.69 11.28 1.87
N GLN A 23 -0.40 11.53 2.05
CA GLN A 23 0.40 12.23 1.04
C GLN A 23 0.30 11.42 -0.24
N LYS A 24 -0.05 12.08 -1.35
CA LYS A 24 -0.17 11.41 -2.65
C LYS A 24 1.18 10.79 -3.02
N LEU A 25 1.18 9.56 -3.51
CA LEU A 25 2.39 8.83 -3.91
C LEU A 25 3.26 9.64 -4.88
N LYS A 26 2.65 10.52 -5.69
CA LYS A 26 3.32 11.50 -6.56
C LYS A 26 4.39 12.34 -5.87
N LYS A 27 4.29 12.59 -4.57
CA LYS A 27 5.28 13.38 -3.82
C LYS A 27 6.60 12.66 -3.59
N PHE A 28 6.61 11.33 -3.61
CA PHE A 28 7.80 10.54 -3.33
C PHE A 28 8.71 10.36 -4.55
N GLY A 29 8.20 10.58 -5.77
CA GLY A 29 8.92 10.36 -7.01
C GLY A 29 9.26 8.89 -7.26
N SER A 30 9.50 8.54 -8.51
CA SER A 30 10.07 7.25 -8.89
C SER A 30 11.60 7.29 -8.76
N SER A 31 12.25 6.15 -8.90
CA SER A 31 13.71 6.09 -9.05
C SER A 31 14.16 6.31 -10.50
N VAL A 32 13.21 6.45 -11.44
CA VAL A 32 13.50 6.77 -12.84
C VAL A 32 13.91 8.23 -12.94
N GLU A 33 15.06 8.48 -13.53
CA GLU A 33 15.62 9.80 -13.74
C GLU A 33 15.54 10.22 -15.19
N LYS A 34 15.30 11.50 -15.42
CA LYS A 34 15.32 12.14 -16.74
C LYS A 34 16.28 13.33 -16.71
N LYS A 35 17.19 13.36 -17.67
CA LYS A 35 18.09 14.49 -17.87
C LYS A 35 17.40 15.56 -18.72
N ILE A 36 17.35 16.79 -18.20
CA ILE A 36 16.80 17.97 -18.89
C ILE A 36 17.88 19.06 -18.86
N GLY A 37 18.61 19.22 -19.98
CA GLY A 37 19.80 20.05 -20.02
C GLY A 37 20.86 19.57 -19.00
N PRO A 38 21.40 20.47 -18.16
CA PRO A 38 22.37 20.08 -17.13
C PRO A 38 21.76 19.44 -15.87
N LYS A 39 20.44 19.42 -15.74
CA LYS A 39 19.72 18.93 -14.53
C LYS A 39 19.20 17.52 -14.73
N THR A 40 19.39 16.67 -13.71
CA THR A 40 18.73 15.38 -13.58
C THR A 40 17.55 15.52 -12.63
N ILE A 41 16.37 15.11 -13.07
CA ILE A 41 15.16 15.13 -12.26
C ILE A 41 14.58 13.72 -12.14
N LYS A 42 14.05 13.39 -10.97
CA LYS A 42 13.27 12.17 -10.79
C LYS A 42 11.91 12.32 -11.45
N VAL A 43 11.52 11.33 -12.26
CA VAL A 43 10.18 11.31 -12.87
C VAL A 43 9.15 11.03 -11.80
N PRO A 44 8.12 11.87 -11.61
CA PRO A 44 7.09 11.60 -10.60
C PRO A 44 6.23 10.41 -11.00
N TYR A 45 5.67 9.72 -10.03
CA TYR A 45 4.60 8.76 -10.30
C TYR A 45 3.37 9.46 -10.89
N THR A 46 2.83 8.95 -11.98
CA THR A 46 1.73 9.58 -12.73
C THR A 46 0.41 8.86 -12.52
N ASP A 47 0.43 7.53 -12.45
CA ASP A 47 -0.76 6.72 -12.29
C ASP A 47 -0.72 5.96 -10.97
N VAL A 48 -1.86 5.91 -10.29
CA VAL A 48 -1.96 5.35 -8.94
C VAL A 48 -3.32 4.69 -8.79
N VAL A 49 -3.30 3.40 -8.51
CA VAL A 49 -4.47 2.67 -8.02
C VAL A 49 -4.34 2.48 -6.52
N SER A 50 -5.44 2.57 -5.80
CA SER A 50 -5.47 2.61 -4.34
C SER A 50 -6.54 1.69 -3.77
N TYR A 51 -6.23 1.06 -2.65
CA TYR A 51 -7.15 0.23 -1.89
C TYR A 51 -7.08 0.60 -0.41
N LEU A 52 -8.23 0.86 0.20
CA LEU A 52 -8.39 1.08 1.62
C LEU A 52 -9.01 -0.17 2.25
N GLY A 53 -8.30 -0.77 3.18
CA GLY A 53 -8.68 -1.99 3.85
C GLY A 53 -8.55 -1.95 5.36
N TYR A 54 -9.05 -2.99 5.99
CA TYR A 54 -8.80 -3.32 7.37
C TYR A 54 -8.33 -4.77 7.45
N ALA A 55 -7.22 -5.01 8.11
CA ALA A 55 -6.70 -6.34 8.37
C ALA A 55 -6.97 -6.71 9.83
N ALA A 56 -7.33 -7.96 10.05
CA ALA A 56 -7.54 -8.52 11.38
C ALA A 56 -6.93 -9.92 11.47
N PRO A 57 -6.44 -10.34 12.65
CA PRO A 57 -6.00 -11.70 12.88
C PRO A 57 -7.08 -12.73 12.52
N GLY A 58 -6.69 -13.83 11.92
CA GLY A 58 -7.59 -14.90 11.47
C GLY A 58 -8.12 -14.72 10.04
N ASN A 59 -7.82 -13.58 9.39
CA ASN A 59 -8.17 -13.31 7.99
C ASN A 59 -6.94 -13.32 7.07
N GLU A 60 -5.85 -13.91 7.52
CA GLU A 60 -4.65 -14.11 6.71
C GLU A 60 -4.90 -15.06 5.53
N ASP A 61 -4.29 -14.75 4.40
CA ASP A 61 -4.39 -15.56 3.18
C ASP A 61 -3.39 -16.73 3.19
N GLU A 62 -2.24 -16.56 3.87
CA GLU A 62 -1.17 -17.56 3.91
C GLU A 62 -0.32 -17.41 5.18
N VAL A 63 0.21 -18.52 5.68
CA VAL A 63 1.30 -18.52 6.68
C VAL A 63 2.57 -18.97 5.99
N LYS A 64 3.54 -18.06 5.88
CA LYS A 64 4.83 -18.29 5.21
C LYS A 64 5.97 -17.87 6.13
N ASP A 65 6.93 -18.77 6.35
CA ASP A 65 8.06 -18.54 7.25
C ASP A 65 7.65 -18.10 8.67
N GLY A 66 6.54 -18.64 9.17
CA GLY A 66 5.97 -18.31 10.48
C GLY A 66 5.26 -16.94 10.54
N LYS A 67 5.15 -16.24 9.43
CA LYS A 67 4.46 -14.95 9.31
C LYS A 67 3.11 -15.09 8.62
N LYS A 68 2.13 -14.35 9.11
CA LYS A 68 0.78 -14.30 8.55
C LYS A 68 0.74 -13.24 7.46
N PHE A 69 0.60 -13.66 6.21
CA PHE A 69 0.52 -12.80 5.04
C PHE A 69 -0.91 -12.55 4.63
N TYR A 70 -1.15 -11.32 4.18
CA TYR A 70 -2.36 -10.85 3.55
C TYR A 70 -2.01 -10.41 2.14
N TYR A 71 -2.86 -10.70 1.15
CA TYR A 71 -2.61 -10.36 -0.24
C TYR A 71 -3.65 -9.39 -0.79
N ILE A 72 -3.21 -8.52 -1.69
CA ILE A 72 -4.05 -7.67 -2.53
C ILE A 72 -3.60 -7.93 -3.96
N TYR A 73 -4.52 -8.33 -4.81
CA TYR A 73 -4.25 -8.66 -6.20
C TYR A 73 -4.29 -7.41 -7.08
N VAL A 74 -3.39 -7.34 -8.06
CA VAL A 74 -3.26 -6.21 -8.99
C VAL A 74 -3.08 -6.75 -10.39
N TRP A 75 -4.03 -6.45 -11.28
CA TRP A 75 -3.85 -6.68 -12.71
C TRP A 75 -3.14 -5.48 -13.33
N ILE A 76 -2.04 -5.71 -14.03
CA ILE A 76 -1.28 -4.69 -14.77
C ILE A 76 -1.37 -5.01 -16.25
N PRO A 77 -2.04 -4.16 -17.06
CA PRO A 77 -2.32 -4.44 -18.48
C PRO A 77 -1.21 -4.01 -19.44
N ALA A 78 -0.10 -3.47 -18.95
CA ALA A 78 0.96 -2.91 -19.78
C ALA A 78 2.36 -3.10 -19.16
N VAL A 79 3.40 -2.95 -19.96
CA VAL A 79 4.78 -2.92 -19.49
C VAL A 79 5.05 -1.63 -18.73
N ALA A 80 5.71 -1.74 -17.58
CA ALA A 80 6.10 -0.60 -16.77
C ALA A 80 7.63 -0.54 -16.57
N PRO A 81 8.26 0.64 -16.59
CA PRO A 81 9.68 0.76 -16.29
C PRO A 81 9.97 0.59 -14.79
N GLU A 82 9.00 0.92 -13.97
CA GLU A 82 9.06 0.82 -12.51
C GLU A 82 7.66 0.75 -11.93
N LEU A 83 7.50 0.02 -10.84
CA LEU A 83 6.34 0.11 -9.95
C LEU A 83 6.78 0.60 -8.58
N GLY A 84 6.05 1.59 -8.07
CA GLY A 84 6.10 2.00 -6.68
C GLY A 84 4.93 1.39 -5.92
N VAL A 85 5.21 0.73 -4.81
CA VAL A 85 4.20 0.17 -3.91
C VAL A 85 4.35 0.81 -2.55
N ARG A 86 3.28 1.34 -1.99
CA ARG A 86 3.31 1.79 -0.61
C ARG A 86 2.21 1.15 0.22
N MET A 87 2.54 0.95 1.48
CA MET A 87 1.61 0.52 2.53
C MET A 87 1.71 1.50 3.69
N MET A 88 0.55 1.89 4.21
CA MET A 88 0.44 2.75 5.41
C MET A 88 -0.55 2.16 6.39
N SER A 89 -0.24 2.19 7.66
CA SER A 89 -1.10 1.84 8.79
C SER A 89 -0.75 2.69 10.02
N PRO A 90 -1.72 3.27 10.75
CA PRO A 90 -3.14 3.36 10.39
C PRO A 90 -3.41 4.46 9.38
N VAL A 91 -4.57 4.41 8.75
CA VAL A 91 -5.01 5.48 7.84
C VAL A 91 -6.27 6.20 8.31
N GLY A 92 -6.92 5.68 9.37
CA GLY A 92 -8.11 6.30 9.94
C GLY A 92 -9.19 6.63 8.89
N LYS A 93 -9.95 7.68 9.12
CA LYS A 93 -11.00 8.16 8.19
C LYS A 93 -10.42 8.97 7.03
N THR A 94 -9.55 8.36 6.25
CA THR A 94 -8.88 9.02 5.12
C THR A 94 -9.72 8.92 3.84
N LYS A 95 -9.80 10.04 3.09
CA LYS A 95 -10.40 10.06 1.76
C LYS A 95 -9.29 10.04 0.71
N VAL A 96 -9.24 8.99 -0.09
CA VAL A 96 -8.34 8.88 -1.25
C VAL A 96 -9.19 8.83 -2.50
N LYS A 97 -9.04 9.83 -3.38
CA LYS A 97 -9.84 9.93 -4.62
C LYS A 97 -9.58 8.70 -5.51
N GLY A 98 -10.64 8.01 -5.90
CA GLY A 98 -10.57 6.83 -6.78
C GLY A 98 -10.06 5.56 -6.09
N ALA A 99 -9.96 5.54 -4.77
CA ALA A 99 -9.61 4.32 -4.06
C ALA A 99 -10.81 3.36 -3.99
N THR A 100 -10.52 2.07 -4.15
CA THR A 100 -11.45 1.01 -3.77
C THR A 100 -11.50 0.95 -2.24
N LEU A 101 -12.69 0.97 -1.67
CA LEU A 101 -12.91 0.87 -0.23
C LEU A 101 -13.52 -0.49 0.10
N SER A 102 -12.85 -1.26 0.96
CA SER A 102 -13.46 -2.49 1.48
C SER A 102 -14.53 -2.19 2.51
N GLN A 103 -15.51 -3.08 2.66
CA GLN A 103 -16.50 -2.98 3.73
C GLN A 103 -15.81 -3.00 5.10
N ALA A 104 -14.84 -3.89 5.28
CA ALA A 104 -14.07 -3.97 6.53
C ALA A 104 -13.38 -2.64 6.90
N TYR A 105 -12.89 -1.86 5.91
CA TYR A 105 -12.36 -0.53 6.18
C TYR A 105 -13.47 0.44 6.62
N GLN A 106 -14.61 0.42 5.96
CA GLN A 106 -15.72 1.33 6.30
C GLN A 106 -16.20 1.09 7.74
N ASP A 107 -16.34 -0.17 8.14
CA ASP A 107 -16.79 -0.58 9.46
C ASP A 107 -15.75 -0.24 10.56
N ASN A 108 -14.46 -0.20 10.21
CA ASN A 108 -13.36 0.00 11.15
C ASN A 108 -12.56 1.30 10.95
N ALA A 109 -13.07 2.25 10.16
CA ALA A 109 -12.35 3.50 9.88
C ALA A 109 -12.01 4.36 11.11
N GLY A 110 -12.69 4.10 12.24
CA GLY A 110 -12.42 4.72 13.54
C GLY A 110 -11.41 3.96 14.40
N SER A 111 -10.92 2.79 13.97
CA SER A 111 -9.96 2.00 14.72
C SER A 111 -8.65 2.77 14.92
N LYS A 112 -8.07 2.60 16.11
CA LYS A 112 -6.73 3.10 16.46
C LYS A 112 -5.65 2.04 16.27
N ASP A 113 -6.04 0.79 15.94
CA ASP A 113 -5.11 -0.30 15.69
C ASP A 113 -4.27 0.01 14.44
N TYR A 114 -3.00 -0.37 14.49
CA TYR A 114 -2.05 -0.28 13.38
C TYR A 114 -0.96 -1.31 13.53
N PHE A 115 -0.28 -1.61 12.45
CA PHE A 115 0.80 -2.58 12.40
C PHE A 115 2.04 -1.99 11.71
N ASP A 116 3.19 -2.53 12.08
CA ASP A 116 4.45 -2.30 11.41
C ASP A 116 4.40 -2.95 10.01
N THR A 117 4.43 -2.13 8.95
CA THR A 117 4.16 -2.63 7.61
C THR A 117 5.41 -3.26 6.98
N TYR A 118 5.34 -4.54 6.67
CA TYR A 118 6.29 -5.22 5.79
C TYR A 118 5.57 -5.58 4.50
N VAL A 119 6.06 -5.10 3.38
CA VAL A 119 5.39 -5.24 2.08
C VAL A 119 6.25 -6.00 1.07
N THR A 120 5.63 -6.87 0.28
CA THR A 120 6.23 -7.53 -0.88
C THR A 120 5.48 -7.17 -2.15
N LEU A 121 6.19 -7.08 -3.27
CA LEU A 121 5.63 -7.09 -4.61
C LEU A 121 5.96 -8.43 -5.24
N GLU A 122 4.93 -9.17 -5.62
CA GLU A 122 5.08 -10.48 -6.25
C GLU A 122 4.38 -10.50 -7.61
N ARG A 123 4.94 -11.26 -8.55
CA ARG A 123 4.39 -11.48 -9.88
C ARG A 123 4.10 -12.95 -10.09
N SER A 124 2.95 -13.24 -10.70
CA SER A 124 2.62 -14.60 -11.13
C SER A 124 3.02 -14.87 -12.59
N ASP A 125 2.92 -16.12 -13.00
CA ASP A 125 3.00 -16.56 -14.38
C ASP A 125 1.68 -16.36 -15.16
N ILE A 126 0.62 -15.81 -14.54
CA ILE A 126 -0.66 -15.49 -15.19
C ILE A 126 -0.52 -14.18 -15.96
N ILE A 127 -0.43 -14.27 -17.29
CA ILE A 127 -0.24 -13.13 -18.20
C ILE A 127 -1.46 -12.77 -19.06
N SER A 128 -2.55 -13.53 -18.95
CA SER A 128 -3.83 -13.22 -19.58
C SER A 128 -4.92 -13.06 -18.53
N LYS A 129 -5.75 -12.02 -18.68
CA LYS A 129 -6.90 -11.79 -17.78
C LYS A 129 -7.93 -12.94 -17.85
N ASP A 130 -8.05 -13.59 -19.00
CA ASP A 130 -9.00 -14.69 -19.19
C ASP A 130 -8.60 -15.95 -18.39
N ASN A 131 -7.33 -16.06 -18.02
CA ASN A 131 -6.80 -17.15 -17.21
C ASN A 131 -6.89 -16.90 -15.69
N ILE A 132 -7.46 -15.76 -15.26
CA ILE A 132 -7.60 -15.45 -13.85
C ILE A 132 -8.77 -16.22 -13.25
N SER A 133 -8.49 -17.12 -12.32
CA SER A 133 -9.47 -17.83 -11.49
C SER A 133 -8.86 -18.11 -10.11
N GLU A 134 -9.69 -18.45 -9.14
CA GLU A 134 -9.21 -18.82 -7.80
C GLU A 134 -8.22 -20.00 -7.87
N ASP A 135 -8.54 -21.02 -8.66
CA ASP A 135 -7.68 -22.21 -8.83
C ASP A 135 -6.37 -21.86 -9.53
N ALA A 136 -6.42 -21.04 -10.58
CA ALA A 136 -5.22 -20.59 -11.29
C ALA A 136 -4.30 -19.77 -10.35
N VAL A 137 -4.86 -18.89 -9.55
CA VAL A 137 -4.09 -18.07 -8.59
C VAL A 137 -3.49 -18.91 -7.48
N LYS A 138 -4.23 -19.92 -7.01
CA LYS A 138 -3.76 -20.86 -5.99
C LYS A 138 -2.61 -21.74 -6.48
N SER A 139 -2.61 -22.13 -7.75
CA SER A 139 -1.59 -22.97 -8.39
C SER A 139 -0.49 -22.19 -9.10
N ALA A 140 -0.63 -20.86 -9.21
CA ALA A 140 0.35 -20.00 -9.90
C ALA A 140 1.73 -20.04 -9.26
N ASN A 141 2.75 -19.92 -10.11
CA ASN A 141 4.11 -19.70 -9.63
C ASN A 141 4.31 -18.20 -9.32
N TRP A 142 4.46 -17.88 -8.03
CA TRP A 142 4.67 -16.53 -7.55
C TRP A 142 6.15 -16.24 -7.33
N VAL A 143 6.67 -15.22 -7.98
CA VAL A 143 8.04 -14.72 -7.83
C VAL A 143 8.02 -13.41 -7.07
N THR A 144 8.69 -13.36 -5.91
CA THR A 144 8.91 -12.11 -5.19
C THR A 144 9.90 -11.24 -5.95
N LEU A 145 9.45 -10.08 -6.40
CA LEU A 145 10.25 -9.12 -7.12
C LEU A 145 11.05 -8.22 -6.18
N GLU A 146 10.39 -7.74 -5.12
CA GLU A 146 11.00 -6.83 -4.14
C GLU A 146 10.23 -6.88 -2.81
N ARG A 147 10.87 -6.40 -1.75
CA ARG A 147 10.30 -6.27 -0.40
C ARG A 147 10.86 -5.05 0.30
N ASN A 148 10.08 -4.48 1.21
CA ASN A 148 10.50 -3.38 2.07
C ASN A 148 9.70 -3.39 3.37
N ASP A 149 10.34 -3.08 4.50
CA ASP A 149 9.69 -3.01 5.80
C ASP A 149 9.51 -1.57 6.28
N ASP A 150 10.49 -0.70 6.02
CA ASP A 150 10.53 0.67 6.52
C ASP A 150 10.91 1.66 5.44
N SER A 151 10.37 2.88 5.54
CA SER A 151 10.80 3.99 4.69
C SER A 151 10.77 5.30 5.44
N SER A 152 11.93 5.90 5.65
CA SER A 152 12.06 7.22 6.28
C SER A 152 11.35 8.35 5.51
N GLU A 153 11.07 8.14 4.22
CA GLU A 153 10.30 9.06 3.38
C GLU A 153 8.81 9.06 3.72
N MET A 154 8.32 8.02 4.38
CA MET A 154 6.90 7.85 4.70
C MET A 154 6.54 8.59 5.99
N PRO A 155 5.25 9.00 6.14
CA PRO A 155 4.77 9.53 7.40
C PRO A 155 5.01 8.55 8.54
N LYS A 156 5.39 9.09 9.69
CA LYS A 156 5.53 8.28 10.91
C LYS A 156 4.19 7.74 11.38
N GLN A 157 4.23 6.61 12.03
CA GLN A 157 3.09 6.03 12.74
C GLN A 157 2.82 6.75 14.07
N PRO A 158 1.68 6.52 14.73
CA PRO A 158 1.35 7.15 16.02
C PRO A 158 2.39 6.90 17.12
N SER A 159 3.15 5.80 17.04
CA SER A 159 4.29 5.51 17.92
C SER A 159 5.48 6.45 17.74
N GLY A 160 5.50 7.28 16.69
CA GLY A 160 6.64 8.09 16.29
C GLY A 160 7.66 7.34 15.40
N SER A 161 7.42 6.07 15.13
CA SER A 161 8.31 5.21 14.33
C SER A 161 8.02 5.33 12.84
N SER A 162 9.03 5.06 12.00
CA SER A 162 8.94 5.13 10.53
C SER A 162 8.53 3.80 9.90
N TYR A 163 7.55 3.13 10.48
CA TYR A 163 7.11 1.76 10.14
C TYR A 163 6.06 1.69 9.02
N ASN A 164 6.02 2.69 8.14
CA ASN A 164 5.25 2.65 6.90
C ASN A 164 6.17 2.37 5.73
N SER A 165 5.76 1.49 4.81
CA SER A 165 6.61 0.98 3.74
C SER A 165 6.39 1.69 2.41
N LEU A 166 7.48 1.96 1.71
CA LEU A 166 7.52 2.42 0.32
C LEU A 166 8.57 1.61 -0.45
N LEU A 167 8.10 0.73 -1.30
CA LEU A 167 8.89 -0.12 -2.16
C LEU A 167 8.95 0.48 -3.57
N ARG A 168 10.12 0.44 -4.21
CA ARG A 168 10.32 0.79 -5.62
C ARG A 168 11.01 -0.36 -6.32
N TYR A 169 10.39 -0.87 -7.37
CA TYR A 169 10.96 -1.94 -8.17
C TYR A 169 11.12 -1.53 -9.63
N LYS A 170 12.36 -1.46 -10.11
CA LYS A 170 12.68 -1.24 -11.52
C LYS A 170 12.56 -2.53 -12.31
N SER A 171 11.91 -2.46 -13.47
CA SER A 171 11.83 -3.59 -14.39
C SER A 171 13.23 -4.06 -14.82
N GLN A 172 13.48 -5.36 -14.72
CA GLN A 172 14.70 -6.00 -15.21
C GLN A 172 14.42 -6.64 -16.57
N ALA A 173 14.48 -5.85 -17.64
CA ALA A 173 14.08 -6.29 -18.98
C ALA A 173 14.89 -7.48 -19.54
N SER A 174 16.10 -7.72 -19.03
CA SER A 174 16.94 -8.87 -19.38
C SER A 174 16.55 -10.19 -18.71
N ASP A 175 15.65 -10.14 -17.70
CA ASP A 175 15.17 -11.30 -16.96
C ASP A 175 13.64 -11.37 -17.10
N PRO A 176 13.09 -12.31 -17.90
CA PRO A 176 11.65 -12.42 -18.12
C PRO A 176 10.83 -12.61 -16.83
N LEU A 177 11.41 -13.23 -15.80
CA LEU A 177 10.73 -13.44 -14.51
C LEU A 177 10.70 -12.16 -13.66
N LYS A 178 11.63 -11.23 -13.91
CA LYS A 178 11.78 -9.97 -13.16
C LYS A 178 11.37 -8.74 -13.97
N ALA A 179 11.00 -8.91 -15.24
CA ALA A 179 10.46 -7.84 -16.05
C ALA A 179 9.04 -7.46 -15.59
N LEU A 180 8.74 -6.16 -15.52
CA LEU A 180 7.39 -5.65 -15.26
C LEU A 180 6.60 -5.65 -16.57
N THR A 181 5.96 -6.77 -16.88
CA THR A 181 5.12 -6.96 -18.07
C THR A 181 3.64 -7.07 -17.71
N VAL A 182 2.81 -7.23 -18.73
CA VAL A 182 1.38 -7.56 -18.54
C VAL A 182 1.25 -8.81 -17.65
N GLY A 183 0.34 -8.78 -16.69
CA GLY A 183 0.08 -9.94 -15.85
C GLY A 183 -0.60 -9.64 -14.52
N LEU A 184 -0.78 -10.71 -13.78
CA LEU A 184 -1.31 -10.66 -12.43
C LEU A 184 -0.16 -10.55 -11.42
N TYR A 185 -0.25 -9.53 -10.60
CA TYR A 185 0.64 -9.25 -9.48
C TYR A 185 -0.14 -9.35 -8.17
N ARG A 186 0.59 -9.44 -7.05
CA ARG A 186 0.01 -9.26 -5.73
C ARG A 186 0.95 -8.43 -4.84
N ILE A 187 0.34 -7.65 -3.98
CA ILE A 187 1.01 -7.02 -2.85
C ILE A 187 0.79 -7.94 -1.66
N GLY A 188 1.86 -8.57 -1.18
CA GLY A 188 1.83 -9.25 0.10
C GLY A 188 2.17 -8.28 1.22
N PHE A 189 1.51 -8.39 2.36
CA PHE A 189 1.88 -7.61 3.53
C PHE A 189 1.73 -8.40 4.82
N THR A 190 2.61 -8.09 5.75
CA THR A 190 2.69 -8.69 7.09
C THR A 190 3.37 -7.69 8.03
N THR A 191 3.77 -8.10 9.22
CA THR A 191 4.66 -7.34 10.10
C THR A 191 6.12 -7.77 9.92
N TYR A 192 7.08 -6.87 10.16
CA TYR A 192 8.51 -7.22 10.11
C TYR A 192 8.88 -8.28 11.15
N LYS A 193 8.47 -8.08 12.41
CA LYS A 193 8.62 -9.06 13.47
C LYS A 193 7.38 -9.96 13.57
N THR A 194 7.45 -10.96 14.43
CA THR A 194 6.29 -11.76 14.82
C THR A 194 5.32 -10.86 15.59
N GLY A 195 4.27 -10.43 14.93
CA GLY A 195 3.23 -9.59 15.46
C GLY A 195 1.92 -9.84 14.72
N GLU A 196 0.86 -9.28 15.24
CA GLU A 196 -0.44 -9.36 14.56
C GLU A 196 -0.59 -8.22 13.58
N VAL A 197 -1.04 -8.55 12.36
CA VAL A 197 -1.52 -7.56 11.42
C VAL A 197 -2.94 -7.19 11.81
N LYS A 198 -3.09 -6.00 12.41
CA LYS A 198 -4.39 -5.49 12.83
C LYS A 198 -4.46 -3.99 12.64
N GLY A 199 -5.45 -3.52 11.90
CA GLY A 199 -5.68 -2.09 11.70
C GLY A 199 -6.09 -1.70 10.30
N THR A 200 -6.45 -0.42 10.15
CA THR A 200 -6.74 0.17 8.84
C THR A 200 -5.45 0.35 8.05
N PHE A 201 -5.53 0.14 6.74
CA PHE A 201 -4.38 0.33 5.87
C PHE A 201 -4.77 0.95 4.52
N LEU A 202 -3.79 1.60 3.90
CA LEU A 202 -3.83 2.06 2.53
C LEU A 202 -2.73 1.35 1.74
N ALA A 203 -3.12 0.57 0.74
CA ALA A 203 -2.22 0.03 -0.27
C ALA A 203 -2.34 0.84 -1.56
N GLN A 204 -1.21 1.18 -2.19
CA GLN A 204 -1.19 1.88 -3.47
C GLN A 204 -0.12 1.30 -4.39
N VAL A 205 -0.46 1.21 -5.68
CA VAL A 205 0.50 0.92 -6.75
C VAL A 205 0.55 2.11 -7.69
N ALA A 206 1.76 2.49 -8.08
CA ALA A 206 2.00 3.62 -8.97
C ALA A 206 3.09 3.30 -9.98
N ALA A 207 3.08 4.02 -11.11
CA ALA A 207 4.14 3.97 -12.12
C ALA A 207 4.52 5.38 -12.57
N PRO A 208 5.76 5.60 -13.09
CA PRO A 208 6.16 6.87 -13.68
C PRO A 208 5.51 7.14 -15.05
N ILE A 209 4.76 6.19 -15.56
CA ILE A 209 3.96 6.28 -16.78
C ILE A 209 2.48 6.02 -16.47
N LYS A 210 1.57 6.39 -17.38
CA LYS A 210 0.16 6.01 -17.26
C LYS A 210 -0.01 4.52 -17.54
N LEU A 211 -0.79 3.86 -16.69
CA LEU A 211 -1.15 2.45 -16.80
C LEU A 211 -2.67 2.32 -16.81
N PRO A 212 -3.35 2.68 -17.91
CA PRO A 212 -4.80 2.58 -17.99
C PRO A 212 -5.25 1.13 -17.87
N GLY A 213 -6.35 0.88 -17.14
CA GLY A 213 -6.91 -0.46 -16.95
C GLY A 213 -6.21 -1.29 -15.85
N VAL A 214 -5.39 -0.68 -15.01
CA VAL A 214 -4.94 -1.34 -13.77
C VAL A 214 -6.12 -1.53 -12.83
N VAL A 215 -6.31 -2.75 -12.34
CA VAL A 215 -7.35 -3.10 -11.37
C VAL A 215 -6.69 -3.65 -10.11
N MET A 216 -7.19 -3.25 -8.94
CA MET A 216 -6.72 -3.72 -7.64
C MET A 216 -7.89 -4.19 -6.79
N ALA A 217 -7.82 -5.39 -6.24
CA ALA A 217 -8.84 -5.95 -5.37
C ALA A 217 -8.27 -6.93 -4.34
N LYS A 218 -9.00 -7.12 -3.23
CA LYS A 218 -8.63 -8.09 -2.18
C LYS A 218 -8.93 -9.53 -2.60
N THR A 219 -9.99 -9.74 -3.38
CA THR A 219 -10.41 -11.06 -3.85
C THR A 219 -10.29 -11.19 -5.36
N ILE A 220 -10.11 -12.41 -5.84
CA ILE A 220 -10.10 -12.71 -7.28
C ILE A 220 -11.46 -12.42 -7.92
N ALA A 221 -12.54 -12.71 -7.19
CA ALA A 221 -13.89 -12.40 -7.65
C ALA A 221 -14.09 -10.89 -7.91
N ASP A 222 -13.62 -10.02 -7.01
CA ASP A 222 -13.73 -8.57 -7.19
C ASP A 222 -12.75 -8.05 -8.24
N LEU A 223 -11.55 -8.65 -8.34
CA LEU A 223 -10.60 -8.32 -9.40
C LEU A 223 -11.24 -8.55 -10.77
N LYS A 224 -11.89 -9.71 -10.99
CA LYS A 224 -12.58 -10.06 -12.26
C LYS A 224 -13.72 -9.11 -12.61
N LYS A 225 -14.45 -8.59 -11.62
CA LYS A 225 -15.50 -7.58 -11.88
C LYS A 225 -14.93 -6.26 -12.41
N GLY A 226 -13.68 -5.93 -12.08
CA GLY A 226 -13.01 -4.71 -12.52
C GLY A 226 -12.28 -4.83 -13.86
N LEU A 227 -12.10 -6.05 -14.39
CA LEU A 227 -11.39 -6.35 -15.66
C LEU A 227 -12.33 -6.29 -16.86
#